data_7792aefbb3e7e71fbcdac2411ee03a1d
#
_entry.id   7792aefbb3e7e71fbcdac2411ee03a1d
#
_cell.length_a   1.000
_cell.length_b   1.000
_cell.length_c   1.000
_cell.angle_alpha   90.00
_cell.angle_beta   90.00
_cell.angle_gamma   90.00
#
_symmetry.space_group_name_H-M   'P 1'
#
loop_
_entity.id
_entity.type
_entity.pdbx_description
1 polymer ?
#
loop_
_entity_poly.entity_id
_entity_poly.type
_entity_poly.pdbx_seq_one_letter_code
_entity_poly.pdbx_strand_id
1 'polypeptide(L)'
;VSHQWQISAGEFFELMRPASWTLSALLSTGVLASARRQGFKPYWTWAWTLSTLFFPFIILPLYLLARTRARRRRRRRRDGEALQGPGPTEHAAELPVKASAAAYTLSASWTRILPALYLVACLSLIALFFYRDYGSLDAHLWRANNAKLRGPHAKVIAEYRAALRLEDDPHTRKLLAIELAAAGRAEEALAEFRAAERGGEPDEQIPYRMGVLLDTLGRTAEAAIEYDRFLSARACTQAPPDALCVQARARVARIRAAATTTTTAPAR
;
A
#
# COMPACT_ATOMS: atom_id res chain seq x y z
N VAL A 1 22.45 -8.71 -18.91
CA VAL A 1 21.01 -8.46 -19.15
C VAL A 1 20.23 -9.38 -18.21
N SER A 2 20.03 -8.93 -16.98
CA SER A 2 19.16 -9.60 -16.01
C SER A 2 17.82 -8.92 -16.05
N HIS A 3 16.86 -9.46 -16.80
CA HIS A 3 15.45 -9.10 -16.66
C HIS A 3 14.99 -9.56 -15.27
N GLN A 4 15.07 -8.67 -14.30
CA GLN A 4 14.41 -8.83 -13.01
C GLN A 4 12.90 -8.65 -13.24
N TRP A 5 12.16 -9.75 -13.17
CA TRP A 5 10.71 -9.75 -13.15
C TRP A 5 10.23 -9.13 -11.83
N GLN A 6 10.19 -7.81 -11.76
CA GLN A 6 9.52 -7.10 -10.69
C GLN A 6 8.04 -7.02 -11.05
N ILE A 7 7.30 -8.06 -10.69
CA ILE A 7 5.84 -8.01 -10.69
C ILE A 7 5.45 -7.01 -9.60
N SER A 8 4.82 -5.91 -9.97
CA SER A 8 4.31 -4.95 -8.99
C SER A 8 3.28 -5.64 -8.07
N ALA A 9 3.16 -5.19 -6.82
CA ALA A 9 2.17 -5.74 -5.90
C ALA A 9 0.75 -5.69 -6.50
N GLY A 10 0.43 -4.67 -7.30
CA GLY A 10 -0.83 -4.56 -8.03
C GLY A 10 -1.03 -5.65 -9.07
N GLU A 11 -0.03 -5.93 -9.90
CA GLU A 11 -0.09 -6.99 -10.92
C GLU A 11 -0.17 -8.38 -10.28
N PHE A 12 0.54 -8.60 -9.17
CA PHE A 12 0.44 -9.84 -8.40
C PHE A 12 -1.00 -10.04 -7.87
N PHE A 13 -1.64 -9.00 -7.32
CA PHE A 13 -3.02 -9.07 -6.86
C PHE A 13 -3.99 -9.33 -8.01
N GLU A 14 -3.83 -8.69 -9.16
CA GLU A 14 -4.68 -8.95 -10.34
C GLU A 14 -4.48 -10.38 -10.86
N LEU A 15 -3.25 -10.88 -10.90
CA LEU A 15 -2.95 -12.26 -11.32
C LEU A 15 -3.50 -13.30 -10.34
N MET A 16 -3.43 -13.02 -9.04
CA MET A 16 -3.91 -13.93 -7.98
C MET A 16 -5.40 -13.83 -7.72
N ARG A 17 -6.06 -12.80 -8.23
CA ARG A 17 -7.50 -12.55 -8.05
C ARG A 17 -8.38 -13.75 -8.47
N PRO A 18 -8.26 -14.32 -9.69
CA PRO A 18 -9.05 -15.48 -10.08
C PRO A 18 -8.71 -16.73 -9.25
N ALA A 19 -7.44 -16.95 -8.91
CA ALA A 19 -7.02 -18.08 -8.09
C ALA A 19 -7.56 -17.99 -6.64
N SER A 20 -7.59 -16.80 -6.06
CA SER A 20 -8.14 -16.57 -4.72
C SER A 20 -9.65 -16.81 -4.67
N TRP A 21 -10.41 -16.40 -5.70
CA TRP A 21 -11.83 -16.64 -5.81
C TRP A 21 -12.17 -18.12 -5.99
N THR A 22 -11.43 -18.85 -6.83
CA THR A 22 -11.62 -20.30 -7.02
C THR A 22 -11.33 -21.06 -5.74
N LEU A 23 -10.24 -20.74 -5.03
CA LEU A 23 -9.92 -21.35 -3.75
C LEU A 23 -10.98 -21.06 -2.69
N SER A 24 -11.46 -19.82 -2.59
CA SER A 24 -12.54 -19.44 -1.69
C SER A 24 -13.84 -20.18 -1.99
N ALA A 25 -14.18 -20.34 -3.26
CA ALA A 25 -15.35 -21.12 -3.69
C ALA A 25 -15.23 -22.59 -3.31
N LEU A 26 -14.09 -23.23 -3.51
CA LEU A 26 -13.84 -24.62 -3.12
C LEU A 26 -13.90 -24.80 -1.60
N LEU A 27 -13.31 -23.89 -0.82
CA LEU A 27 -13.37 -23.92 0.64
C LEU A 27 -14.82 -23.74 1.14
N SER A 28 -15.59 -22.83 0.55
CA SER A 28 -16.97 -22.58 0.93
C SER A 28 -17.89 -23.77 0.63
N THR A 29 -17.70 -24.46 -0.51
CA THR A 29 -18.44 -25.70 -0.82
C THR A 29 -18.09 -26.83 0.15
N GLY A 30 -16.81 -26.95 0.53
CA GLY A 30 -16.37 -27.89 1.58
C GLY A 30 -17.00 -27.61 2.95
N VAL A 31 -17.07 -26.32 3.32
CA VAL A 31 -17.76 -25.90 4.55
C VAL A 31 -19.24 -26.20 4.50
N LEU A 32 -19.92 -25.91 3.37
CA LEU A 32 -21.34 -26.21 3.14
C LEU A 32 -21.64 -27.71 3.32
N ALA A 33 -20.88 -28.56 2.63
CA ALA A 33 -21.06 -30.02 2.71
C ALA A 33 -20.82 -30.54 4.15
N SER A 34 -19.78 -30.03 4.81
CA SER A 34 -19.44 -30.42 6.18
C SER A 34 -20.48 -29.95 7.21
N ALA A 35 -21.00 -28.73 7.07
CA ALA A 35 -21.99 -28.15 7.95
C ALA A 35 -23.35 -28.90 7.83
N ARG A 36 -23.74 -29.25 6.60
CA ARG A 36 -24.95 -30.06 6.34
C ARG A 36 -24.85 -31.46 7.00
N ARG A 37 -23.70 -32.14 6.83
CA ARG A 37 -23.45 -33.46 7.46
C ARG A 37 -23.49 -33.40 8.99
N GLN A 38 -23.21 -32.26 9.60
CA GLN A 38 -23.23 -32.07 11.05
C GLN A 38 -24.58 -31.59 11.58
N GLY A 39 -25.57 -31.36 10.70
CA GLY A 39 -26.92 -30.94 11.06
C GLY A 39 -26.98 -29.56 11.72
N PHE A 40 -26.14 -28.62 11.25
CA PHE A 40 -26.32 -27.21 11.58
C PHE A 40 -27.67 -26.72 11.02
N LYS A 41 -28.34 -25.81 11.74
CA LYS A 41 -29.53 -25.15 11.22
C LYS A 41 -29.26 -24.46 9.89
N PRO A 42 -30.18 -24.46 8.92
CA PRO A 42 -29.90 -23.99 7.55
C PRO A 42 -29.37 -22.57 7.49
N TYR A 43 -29.83 -21.64 8.31
CA TYR A 43 -29.36 -20.28 8.34
C TYR A 43 -27.86 -20.15 8.79
N TRP A 44 -27.44 -21.00 9.76
CA TRP A 44 -26.03 -21.07 10.16
C TRP A 44 -25.16 -21.69 9.10
N THR A 45 -25.67 -22.64 8.34
CA THR A 45 -24.96 -23.26 7.23
C THR A 45 -24.65 -22.22 6.15
N TRP A 46 -25.64 -21.43 5.79
CA TRP A 46 -25.45 -20.33 4.82
C TRP A 46 -24.53 -19.21 5.35
N ALA A 47 -24.68 -18.84 6.60
CA ALA A 47 -23.82 -17.83 7.22
C ALA A 47 -22.35 -18.24 7.17
N TRP A 48 -22.01 -19.47 7.54
CA TRP A 48 -20.65 -19.99 7.46
C TRP A 48 -20.13 -20.06 6.03
N THR A 49 -20.96 -20.48 5.08
CA THR A 49 -20.57 -20.62 3.67
C THR A 49 -20.30 -19.26 3.03
N LEU A 50 -21.20 -18.29 3.20
CA LEU A 50 -21.02 -16.94 2.66
C LEU A 50 -19.82 -16.24 3.30
N SER A 51 -19.66 -16.35 4.60
CA SER A 51 -18.52 -15.75 5.30
C SER A 51 -17.19 -16.36 4.84
N THR A 52 -17.13 -17.67 4.57
CA THR A 52 -15.90 -18.31 4.06
C THR A 52 -15.59 -17.91 2.62
N LEU A 53 -16.59 -17.54 1.84
CA LEU A 53 -16.37 -17.05 0.48
C LEU A 53 -15.60 -15.71 0.47
N PHE A 54 -15.95 -14.81 1.40
CA PHE A 54 -15.33 -13.48 1.47
C PHE A 54 -14.08 -13.42 2.36
N PHE A 55 -14.05 -14.22 3.43
CA PHE A 55 -13.00 -14.17 4.44
C PHE A 55 -12.48 -15.57 4.81
N PRO A 56 -11.93 -16.35 3.86
CA PRO A 56 -11.57 -17.76 4.10
C PRO A 56 -10.55 -17.93 5.22
N PHE A 57 -9.58 -17.02 5.33
CA PHE A 57 -8.50 -17.10 6.33
C PHE A 57 -8.96 -16.84 7.77
N ILE A 58 -10.04 -16.09 7.96
CA ILE A 58 -10.59 -15.79 9.29
C ILE A 58 -11.70 -16.77 9.65
N ILE A 59 -12.59 -17.04 8.72
CA ILE A 59 -13.83 -17.79 8.98
C ILE A 59 -13.58 -19.29 9.03
N LEU A 60 -12.66 -19.83 8.23
CA LEU A 60 -12.35 -21.25 8.23
C LEU A 60 -11.89 -21.78 9.62
N PRO A 61 -10.91 -21.14 10.29
CA PRO A 61 -10.54 -21.56 11.65
C PRO A 61 -11.66 -21.42 12.67
N LEU A 62 -12.48 -20.35 12.59
CA LEU A 62 -13.65 -20.19 13.45
C LEU A 62 -14.70 -21.28 13.22
N TYR A 63 -14.94 -21.64 11.96
CA TYR A 63 -15.80 -22.76 11.61
C TYR A 63 -15.28 -24.09 12.16
N LEU A 64 -13.98 -24.38 12.03
CA LEU A 64 -13.36 -25.58 12.58
C LEU A 64 -13.49 -25.66 14.10
N LEU A 65 -13.35 -24.53 14.80
CA LEU A 65 -13.61 -24.43 16.23
C LEU A 65 -15.07 -24.71 16.58
N ALA A 66 -16.02 -24.12 15.88
CA ALA A 66 -17.45 -24.39 16.08
C ALA A 66 -17.78 -25.86 15.83
N ARG A 67 -17.18 -26.46 14.80
CA ARG A 67 -17.30 -27.87 14.45
C ARG A 67 -16.80 -28.79 15.56
N THR A 68 -15.65 -28.50 16.14
CA THR A 68 -15.11 -29.33 17.24
C THR A 68 -15.98 -29.23 18.50
N ARG A 69 -16.50 -28.03 18.83
CA ARG A 69 -17.43 -27.80 19.94
C ARG A 69 -18.76 -28.58 19.73
N ALA A 70 -19.31 -28.56 18.53
CA ALA A 70 -20.53 -29.28 18.18
C ALA A 70 -20.34 -30.79 18.31
N ARG A 71 -19.20 -31.35 17.87
CA ARG A 71 -18.85 -32.77 18.02
C ARG A 71 -18.74 -33.18 19.50
N ARG A 72 -18.10 -32.34 20.34
CA ARG A 72 -17.97 -32.60 21.79
C ARG A 72 -19.32 -32.60 22.50
N ARG A 73 -20.23 -31.65 22.14
CA ARG A 73 -21.60 -31.63 22.70
C ARG A 73 -22.38 -32.90 22.33
N ARG A 74 -22.25 -33.43 21.11
CA ARG A 74 -22.90 -34.68 20.69
C ARG A 74 -22.32 -35.90 21.40
N ARG A 75 -21.00 -35.99 21.63
CA ARG A 75 -20.38 -37.05 22.42
C ARG A 75 -20.89 -37.00 23.84
N ARG A 76 -20.89 -35.88 24.52
CA ARG A 76 -21.40 -35.73 25.89
C ARG A 76 -22.89 -36.13 26.01
N ARG A 77 -23.73 -35.85 25.01
CA ARG A 77 -25.10 -36.31 24.98
C ARG A 77 -25.19 -37.84 24.86
N ARG A 78 -24.42 -38.45 23.95
CA ARG A 78 -24.37 -39.91 23.80
C ARG A 78 -23.86 -40.61 25.06
N ASP A 79 -22.81 -40.05 25.67
CA ASP A 79 -22.25 -40.58 26.92
C ASP A 79 -23.26 -40.44 28.08
N GLY A 80 -24.04 -39.34 28.12
CA GLY A 80 -25.13 -39.14 29.09
C GLY A 80 -26.35 -40.03 28.86
N GLU A 81 -26.70 -40.30 27.61
CA GLU A 81 -27.79 -41.22 27.24
C GLU A 81 -27.38 -42.69 27.49
N ALA A 82 -26.08 -43.04 27.33
CA ALA A 82 -25.57 -44.37 27.66
C ALA A 82 -25.54 -44.63 29.17
N LEU A 83 -25.47 -43.60 30.01
CA LEU A 83 -25.54 -43.70 31.47
C LEU A 83 -26.99 -43.80 32.00
N GLN A 84 -28.01 -43.57 31.16
CA GLN A 84 -29.42 -43.69 31.48
C GLN A 84 -30.08 -44.97 30.92
N GLY A 85 -29.28 -45.95 30.48
CA GLY A 85 -29.74 -47.28 30.07
C GLY A 85 -30.28 -48.09 31.26
N PRO A 86 -31.13 -49.13 31.01
CA PRO A 86 -31.90 -49.84 32.04
C PRO A 86 -30.98 -50.40 33.12
N GLY A 87 -31.49 -50.32 34.33
CA GLY A 87 -30.95 -50.53 35.65
C GLY A 87 -29.81 -51.56 35.85
N PRO A 88 -29.15 -51.51 37.02
CA PRO A 88 -27.91 -52.23 37.27
C PRO A 88 -28.11 -53.70 37.38
N THR A 89 -27.61 -54.49 36.45
CA THR A 89 -27.22 -55.86 36.73
C THR A 89 -25.83 -55.81 37.37
N GLU A 90 -25.77 -56.17 38.64
CA GLU A 90 -24.57 -56.43 39.40
C GLU A 90 -23.68 -57.43 38.63
N HIS A 91 -22.49 -57.05 38.34
CA HIS A 91 -21.27 -57.75 37.96
C HIS A 91 -20.64 -57.11 36.72
N ALA A 92 -19.89 -55.99 36.94
CA ALA A 92 -18.84 -55.58 36.02
C ALA A 92 -17.62 -55.17 36.83
N ALA A 93 -16.60 -56.00 36.69
CA ALA A 93 -15.30 -55.86 37.32
C ALA A 93 -14.72 -54.45 37.16
N GLU A 94 -14.18 -53.90 38.25
CA GLU A 94 -13.37 -52.67 38.28
C GLU A 94 -12.16 -52.76 37.38
N LEU A 95 -12.22 -52.14 36.21
CA LEU A 95 -11.04 -51.86 35.38
C LEU A 95 -10.54 -50.44 35.70
N PRO A 96 -9.22 -50.24 35.76
CA PRO A 96 -8.63 -49.00 36.30
C PRO A 96 -8.86 -47.80 35.34
N VAL A 97 -9.81 -46.96 35.71
CA VAL A 97 -10.22 -45.73 34.99
C VAL A 97 -9.17 -44.61 35.07
N LYS A 98 -8.05 -44.80 35.82
CA LYS A 98 -7.10 -43.72 36.09
C LYS A 98 -6.11 -43.41 34.98
N ALA A 99 -5.86 -44.26 34.00
CA ALA A 99 -4.87 -44.02 32.94
C ALA A 99 -5.36 -43.16 31.78
N SER A 100 -6.68 -43.02 31.58
CA SER A 100 -7.25 -42.29 30.42
C SER A 100 -7.42 -40.77 30.64
N ALA A 101 -7.50 -40.35 31.90
CA ALA A 101 -7.76 -38.93 32.21
C ALA A 101 -6.55 -37.98 31.89
N ALA A 102 -5.33 -38.48 32.08
CA ALA A 102 -4.12 -37.67 31.82
C ALA A 102 -3.87 -37.45 30.31
N ALA A 103 -4.14 -38.46 29.47
CA ALA A 103 -4.02 -38.35 28.02
C ALA A 103 -5.08 -37.38 27.40
N TYR A 104 -6.24 -37.28 28.00
CA TYR A 104 -7.30 -36.35 27.53
C TYR A 104 -7.04 -34.89 27.90
N THR A 105 -6.33 -34.60 28.98
CA THR A 105 -6.04 -33.25 29.41
C THR A 105 -4.97 -32.60 28.52
N LEU A 106 -3.95 -33.35 28.09
CA LEU A 106 -2.93 -32.88 27.15
C LEU A 106 -3.50 -32.58 25.77
N SER A 107 -4.40 -33.39 25.23
CA SER A 107 -5.05 -33.14 23.93
C SER A 107 -6.02 -31.96 23.95
N ALA A 108 -6.61 -31.66 25.11
CA ALA A 108 -7.57 -30.55 25.26
C ALA A 108 -6.91 -29.19 25.27
N SER A 109 -5.66 -29.06 25.72
CA SER A 109 -4.90 -27.82 25.70
C SER A 109 -4.45 -27.47 24.28
N TRP A 110 -3.92 -28.41 23.52
CA TRP A 110 -3.46 -28.19 22.14
C TRP A 110 -4.60 -27.74 21.20
N THR A 111 -5.81 -28.26 21.37
CA THR A 111 -6.96 -27.81 20.54
C THR A 111 -7.44 -26.40 20.84
N ARG A 112 -6.97 -25.77 21.92
CA ARG A 112 -7.23 -24.35 22.26
C ARG A 112 -6.07 -23.45 21.84
N ILE A 113 -4.84 -23.95 21.93
CA ILE A 113 -3.62 -23.19 21.65
C ILE A 113 -3.37 -23.08 20.15
N LEU A 114 -3.55 -24.15 19.37
CA LEU A 114 -3.33 -24.15 17.92
C LEU A 114 -4.11 -23.07 17.15
N PRO A 115 -5.44 -22.88 17.36
CA PRO A 115 -6.18 -21.83 16.66
C PRO A 115 -5.79 -20.43 17.13
N ALA A 116 -5.36 -20.26 18.39
CA ALA A 116 -4.85 -18.97 18.87
C ALA A 116 -3.51 -18.65 18.22
N LEU A 117 -2.57 -19.61 18.17
CA LEU A 117 -1.30 -19.45 17.48
C LEU A 117 -1.48 -19.16 15.98
N TYR A 118 -2.40 -19.87 15.32
CA TYR A 118 -2.73 -19.62 13.92
C TYR A 118 -3.26 -18.19 13.71
N LEU A 119 -4.13 -17.72 14.60
CA LEU A 119 -4.70 -16.37 14.52
C LEU A 119 -3.62 -15.31 14.73
N VAL A 120 -2.73 -15.51 15.72
CA VAL A 120 -1.58 -14.64 15.96
C VAL A 120 -0.64 -14.64 14.75
N ALA A 121 -0.34 -15.79 14.16
CA ALA A 121 0.49 -15.90 12.97
C ALA A 121 -0.14 -15.18 11.77
N CYS A 122 -1.43 -15.35 11.52
CA CYS A 122 -2.14 -14.64 10.45
C CYS A 122 -2.13 -13.12 10.68
N LEU A 123 -2.40 -12.65 11.89
CA LEU A 123 -2.36 -11.22 12.22
C LEU A 123 -0.94 -10.66 12.09
N SER A 124 0.07 -11.42 12.51
CA SER A 124 1.47 -11.03 12.35
C SER A 124 1.89 -10.92 10.88
N LEU A 125 1.47 -11.88 10.04
CA LEU A 125 1.72 -11.84 8.59
C LEU A 125 1.01 -10.66 7.92
N ILE A 126 -0.24 -10.40 8.30
CA ILE A 126 -1.00 -9.24 7.81
C ILE A 126 -0.31 -7.94 8.25
N ALA A 127 0.07 -7.84 9.52
CA ALA A 127 0.77 -6.67 10.04
C ALA A 127 2.13 -6.46 9.35
N LEU A 128 2.89 -7.54 9.11
CA LEU A 128 4.17 -7.50 8.41
C LEU A 128 3.98 -7.07 6.95
N PHE A 129 2.94 -7.57 6.29
CA PHE A 129 2.60 -7.19 4.91
C PHE A 129 2.25 -5.70 4.83
N PHE A 130 1.37 -5.21 5.70
CA PHE A 130 1.04 -3.78 5.76
C PHE A 130 2.22 -2.92 6.15
N TYR A 131 3.06 -3.36 7.09
CA TYR A 131 4.27 -2.62 7.50
C TYR A 131 5.27 -2.50 6.35
N ARG A 132 5.51 -3.59 5.63
CA ARG A 132 6.40 -3.60 4.46
C ARG A 132 5.87 -2.72 3.33
N ASP A 133 4.58 -2.83 3.02
CA ASP A 133 3.96 -2.07 1.94
C ASP A 133 3.83 -0.58 2.29
N TYR A 134 3.55 -0.27 3.57
CA TYR A 134 3.39 1.11 4.02
C TYR A 134 4.67 1.95 3.92
N GLY A 135 5.84 1.33 4.06
CA GLY A 135 7.16 1.96 3.94
C GLY A 135 7.81 1.85 2.57
N SER A 136 7.13 1.32 1.56
CA SER A 136 7.66 1.17 0.20
C SER A 136 7.70 2.51 -0.56
N LEU A 137 8.54 2.59 -1.59
CA LEU A 137 8.62 3.73 -2.51
C LEU A 137 7.24 4.05 -3.10
N ASP A 138 6.56 3.04 -3.63
CA ASP A 138 5.24 3.17 -4.25
C ASP A 138 4.18 3.71 -3.28
N ALA A 139 4.23 3.27 -2.02
CA ALA A 139 3.31 3.75 -1.00
C ALA A 139 3.52 5.25 -0.69
N HIS A 140 4.78 5.70 -0.65
CA HIS A 140 5.08 7.11 -0.47
C HIS A 140 4.63 7.95 -1.68
N LEU A 141 4.89 7.49 -2.90
CA LEU A 141 4.45 8.15 -4.13
C LEU A 141 2.92 8.20 -4.23
N TRP A 142 2.24 7.11 -3.91
CA TRP A 142 0.78 7.05 -3.89
C TRP A 142 0.18 8.02 -2.84
N ARG A 143 0.75 8.08 -1.62
CA ARG A 143 0.32 9.03 -0.59
C ARG A 143 0.57 10.47 -1.00
N ALA A 144 1.71 10.76 -1.63
CA ALA A 144 1.99 12.09 -2.18
C ALA A 144 0.95 12.50 -3.21
N ASN A 145 0.64 11.63 -4.18
CA ASN A 145 -0.37 11.89 -5.20
C ASN A 145 -1.77 12.11 -4.62
N ASN A 146 -2.18 11.31 -3.64
CA ASN A 146 -3.46 11.52 -2.95
C ASN A 146 -3.48 12.81 -2.14
N ALA A 147 -2.36 13.17 -1.49
CA ALA A 147 -2.26 14.42 -0.74
C ALA A 147 -2.31 15.65 -1.64
N LYS A 148 -1.80 15.59 -2.88
CA LYS A 148 -1.92 16.65 -3.89
C LYS A 148 -3.35 17.09 -4.15
N LEU A 149 -4.28 16.14 -4.13
CA LEU A 149 -5.69 16.41 -4.47
C LEU A 149 -6.43 17.16 -3.37
N ARG A 150 -6.03 17.01 -2.10
CA ARG A 150 -6.84 17.47 -0.95
C ARG A 150 -6.02 17.94 0.26
N GLY A 151 -4.70 17.84 0.21
CA GLY A 151 -3.85 18.06 1.37
C GLY A 151 -2.97 19.30 1.26
N PRO A 152 -2.33 19.72 2.36
CA PRO A 152 -1.37 20.80 2.36
C PRO A 152 -0.07 20.36 1.67
N HIS A 153 0.58 21.27 0.94
CA HIS A 153 1.88 21.03 0.27
C HIS A 153 2.94 20.42 1.20
N ALA A 154 2.94 20.79 2.48
CA ALA A 154 3.86 20.25 3.48
C ALA A 154 3.79 18.72 3.60
N LYS A 155 2.59 18.14 3.51
CA LYS A 155 2.41 16.67 3.55
C LYS A 155 2.94 16.01 2.29
N VAL A 156 2.67 16.60 1.12
CA VAL A 156 3.16 16.10 -0.18
C VAL A 156 4.70 16.12 -0.20
N ILE A 157 5.29 17.22 0.22
CA ILE A 157 6.75 17.39 0.33
C ILE A 157 7.35 16.33 1.27
N ALA A 158 6.70 16.06 2.42
CA ALA A 158 7.17 15.04 3.36
C ALA A 158 7.19 13.64 2.75
N GLU A 159 6.16 13.27 1.99
CA GLU A 159 6.06 11.97 1.32
C GLU A 159 7.10 11.83 0.19
N TYR A 160 7.29 12.84 -0.66
CA TYR A 160 8.35 12.80 -1.69
C TYR A 160 9.75 12.72 -1.07
N ARG A 161 10.01 13.44 0.03
CA ARG A 161 11.29 13.31 0.75
C ARG A 161 11.46 11.91 1.37
N ALA A 162 10.38 11.29 1.82
CA ALA A 162 10.42 9.91 2.31
C ALA A 162 10.72 8.92 1.18
N ALA A 163 10.12 9.10 0.01
CA ALA A 163 10.41 8.32 -1.19
C ALA A 163 11.89 8.44 -1.60
N LEU A 164 12.43 9.66 -1.66
CA LEU A 164 13.82 9.92 -2.02
C LEU A 164 14.86 9.38 -1.03
N ARG A 165 14.47 9.11 0.22
CA ARG A 165 15.37 8.40 1.17
C ARG A 165 15.49 6.91 0.87
N LEU A 166 14.50 6.33 0.18
CA LEU A 166 14.51 4.92 -0.23
C LEU A 166 15.24 4.75 -1.57
N GLU A 167 14.95 5.64 -2.51
CA GLU A 167 15.54 5.61 -3.84
C GLU A 167 15.71 7.04 -4.36
N ASP A 168 16.91 7.37 -4.80
CA ASP A 168 17.23 8.66 -5.38
C ASP A 168 16.84 8.72 -6.87
N ASP A 169 15.53 8.92 -7.10
CA ASP A 169 14.95 8.98 -8.43
C ASP A 169 14.84 10.43 -8.93
N PRO A 170 15.45 10.76 -10.10
CA PRO A 170 15.39 12.11 -10.68
C PRO A 170 13.97 12.61 -10.95
N HIS A 171 13.05 11.73 -11.35
CA HIS A 171 11.67 12.09 -11.58
C HIS A 171 10.98 12.52 -10.29
N THR A 172 11.19 11.79 -9.21
CA THR A 172 10.66 12.11 -7.88
C THR A 172 11.24 13.43 -7.36
N ARG A 173 12.53 13.72 -7.63
CA ARG A 173 13.14 15.04 -7.31
C ARG A 173 12.44 16.19 -8.04
N LYS A 174 12.14 16.02 -9.33
CA LYS A 174 11.37 17.00 -10.10
C LYS A 174 9.99 17.24 -9.47
N LEU A 175 9.27 16.19 -9.09
CA LEU A 175 7.96 16.30 -8.45
C LEU A 175 8.05 17.03 -7.11
N LEU A 176 9.08 16.74 -6.31
CA LEU A 176 9.37 17.45 -5.07
C LEU A 176 9.63 18.94 -5.31
N ALA A 177 10.44 19.26 -6.33
CA ALA A 177 10.76 20.65 -6.70
C ALA A 177 9.50 21.45 -7.07
N ILE A 178 8.57 20.84 -7.81
CA ILE A 178 7.30 21.48 -8.18
C ILE A 178 6.47 21.80 -6.92
N GLU A 179 6.40 20.89 -5.96
CA GLU A 179 5.64 21.11 -4.72
C GLU A 179 6.32 22.13 -3.79
N LEU A 180 7.65 22.15 -3.74
CA LEU A 180 8.41 23.17 -3.02
C LEU A 180 8.18 24.56 -3.63
N ALA A 181 8.17 24.67 -4.96
CA ALA A 181 7.85 25.91 -5.67
C ALA A 181 6.42 26.39 -5.34
N ALA A 182 5.44 25.50 -5.37
CA ALA A 182 4.06 25.82 -5.01
C ALA A 182 3.90 26.23 -3.54
N ALA A 183 4.76 25.70 -2.65
CA ALA A 183 4.82 26.09 -1.24
C ALA A 183 5.61 27.39 -0.99
N GLY A 184 6.11 28.08 -2.01
CA GLY A 184 6.92 29.31 -1.89
C GLY A 184 8.37 29.08 -1.45
N ARG A 185 8.84 27.83 -1.43
CA ARG A 185 10.22 27.46 -1.01
C ARG A 185 11.17 27.44 -2.21
N ALA A 186 11.33 28.59 -2.84
CA ALA A 186 11.98 28.74 -4.16
C ALA A 186 13.42 28.24 -4.20
N GLU A 187 14.24 28.53 -3.18
CA GLU A 187 15.66 28.09 -3.16
C GLU A 187 15.78 26.57 -3.07
N GLU A 188 14.93 25.93 -2.25
CA GLU A 188 14.91 24.48 -2.15
C GLU A 188 14.42 23.82 -3.45
N ALA A 189 13.39 24.43 -4.08
CA ALA A 189 12.91 23.97 -5.38
C ALA A 189 14.00 24.03 -6.45
N LEU A 190 14.78 25.12 -6.50
CA LEU A 190 15.93 25.25 -7.41
C LEU A 190 16.98 24.16 -7.18
N ALA A 191 17.29 23.86 -5.92
CA ALA A 191 18.24 22.81 -5.58
C ALA A 191 17.79 21.44 -6.08
N GLU A 192 16.51 21.12 -5.89
CA GLU A 192 15.93 19.83 -6.33
C GLU A 192 15.80 19.75 -7.86
N PHE A 193 15.43 20.84 -8.56
CA PHE A 193 15.43 20.85 -10.03
C PHE A 193 16.83 20.61 -10.60
N ARG A 194 17.86 21.27 -10.05
CA ARG A 194 19.26 21.05 -10.47
C ARG A 194 19.71 19.62 -10.19
N ALA A 195 19.25 19.02 -9.09
CA ALA A 195 19.55 17.62 -8.77
C ALA A 195 18.83 16.65 -9.73
N ALA A 196 17.59 16.94 -10.10
CA ALA A 196 16.83 16.16 -11.08
C ALA A 196 17.52 16.17 -12.46
N GLU A 197 17.97 17.34 -12.93
CA GLU A 197 18.71 17.44 -14.18
C GLU A 197 20.03 16.67 -14.18
N ARG A 198 20.80 16.78 -13.09
CA ARG A 198 22.04 16.00 -12.95
C ARG A 198 21.80 14.50 -12.93
N GLY A 199 20.64 14.07 -12.43
CA GLY A 199 20.18 12.70 -12.46
C GLY A 199 19.67 12.22 -13.82
N GLY A 200 19.57 13.11 -14.81
CA GLY A 200 19.16 12.77 -16.17
C GLY A 200 17.65 12.82 -16.41
N GLU A 201 16.88 13.58 -15.60
CA GLU A 201 15.45 13.80 -15.88
C GLU A 201 15.24 14.49 -17.23
N PRO A 202 14.51 13.87 -18.18
CA PRO A 202 14.40 14.35 -19.55
C PRO A 202 13.29 15.40 -19.75
N ASP A 203 13.00 16.25 -18.77
CA ASP A 203 11.93 17.25 -18.86
C ASP A 203 12.48 18.61 -19.37
N GLU A 204 12.21 18.91 -20.63
CA GLU A 204 12.60 20.17 -21.29
C GLU A 204 12.00 21.42 -20.61
N GLN A 205 11.01 21.30 -19.74
CA GLN A 205 10.40 22.43 -19.01
C GLN A 205 11.14 22.81 -17.72
N ILE A 206 12.08 22.00 -17.26
CA ILE A 206 12.83 22.30 -16.03
C ILE A 206 13.54 23.65 -16.11
N PRO A 207 14.27 24.01 -17.19
CA PRO A 207 14.89 25.34 -17.30
C PRO A 207 13.89 26.49 -17.24
N TYR A 208 12.71 26.35 -17.83
CA TYR A 208 11.66 27.36 -17.70
C TYR A 208 11.20 27.55 -16.25
N ARG A 209 10.98 26.45 -15.52
CA ARG A 209 10.57 26.49 -14.10
C ARG A 209 11.65 27.10 -13.23
N MET A 210 12.92 26.76 -13.46
CA MET A 210 14.04 27.38 -12.76
C MET A 210 14.14 28.89 -13.07
N GLY A 211 13.95 29.27 -14.33
CA GLY A 211 13.90 30.68 -14.71
C GLY A 211 12.84 31.49 -13.98
N VAL A 212 11.62 30.92 -13.84
CA VAL A 212 10.53 31.53 -13.06
C VAL A 212 10.90 31.67 -11.59
N LEU A 213 11.50 30.66 -10.96
CA LEU A 213 11.92 30.71 -9.56
C LEU A 213 13.03 31.75 -9.34
N LEU A 214 14.03 31.81 -10.22
CA LEU A 214 15.13 32.80 -10.18
C LEU A 214 14.59 34.22 -10.33
N ASP A 215 13.61 34.42 -11.23
CA ASP A 215 12.96 35.73 -11.42
C ASP A 215 12.22 36.15 -10.15
N THR A 216 11.48 35.22 -9.46
CA THR A 216 10.83 35.51 -8.20
C THR A 216 11.80 35.81 -7.04
N LEU A 217 13.02 35.27 -7.10
CA LEU A 217 14.10 35.54 -6.14
C LEU A 217 14.89 36.81 -6.47
N GLY A 218 14.54 37.52 -7.55
CA GLY A 218 15.26 38.70 -8.00
C GLY A 218 16.61 38.41 -8.69
N ARG A 219 16.92 37.12 -8.93
CA ARG A 219 18.18 36.69 -9.60
C ARG A 219 18.02 36.74 -11.13
N THR A 220 17.69 37.93 -11.63
CA THR A 220 17.23 38.14 -13.00
C THR A 220 18.26 37.75 -14.07
N ALA A 221 19.56 37.95 -13.83
CA ALA A 221 20.59 37.54 -14.76
C ALA A 221 20.64 36.01 -14.95
N GLU A 222 20.52 35.25 -13.86
CA GLU A 222 20.48 33.81 -13.92
C GLU A 222 19.16 33.32 -14.53
N ALA A 223 18.05 34.00 -14.23
CA ALA A 223 16.75 33.69 -14.82
C ALA A 223 16.78 33.80 -16.34
N ALA A 224 17.46 34.86 -16.88
CA ALA A 224 17.61 35.03 -18.32
C ALA A 224 18.38 33.86 -18.97
N ILE A 225 19.41 33.35 -18.32
CA ILE A 225 20.18 32.19 -18.80
C ILE A 225 19.30 30.95 -18.89
N GLU A 226 18.51 30.68 -17.86
CA GLU A 226 17.64 29.50 -17.83
C GLU A 226 16.50 29.63 -18.86
N TYR A 227 15.93 30.83 -19.05
CA TYR A 227 14.95 31.03 -20.10
C TYR A 227 15.57 30.89 -21.51
N ASP A 228 16.75 31.39 -21.75
CA ASP A 228 17.46 31.23 -23.05
C ASP A 228 17.73 29.73 -23.30
N ARG A 229 18.11 28.97 -22.27
CA ARG A 229 18.29 27.53 -22.36
C ARG A 229 16.99 26.82 -22.72
N PHE A 230 15.87 27.17 -22.10
CA PHE A 230 14.54 26.66 -22.46
C PHE A 230 14.15 26.99 -23.89
N LEU A 231 14.42 28.24 -24.35
CA LEU A 231 14.09 28.71 -25.70
C LEU A 231 14.90 28.00 -26.79
N SER A 232 16.07 27.46 -26.46
CA SER A 232 16.89 26.66 -27.37
C SER A 232 16.38 25.21 -27.48
N ALA A 233 15.45 24.76 -26.59
CA ALA A 233 14.89 23.42 -26.63
C ALA A 233 14.01 23.21 -27.87
N ARG A 234 13.87 21.95 -28.27
CA ARG A 234 13.14 21.56 -29.47
C ARG A 234 11.70 22.07 -29.52
N ALA A 235 11.02 22.10 -28.38
CA ALA A 235 9.63 22.55 -28.28
C ALA A 235 9.45 24.03 -28.69
N CYS A 236 10.48 24.88 -28.51
CA CYS A 236 10.44 26.30 -28.86
C CYS A 236 10.95 26.62 -30.28
N THR A 237 11.60 25.67 -30.92
CA THR A 237 12.11 25.80 -32.31
C THR A 237 11.11 25.34 -33.38
N GLN A 238 10.04 24.63 -32.96
CA GLN A 238 8.98 24.20 -33.85
C GLN A 238 7.90 25.29 -34.01
N ALA A 239 7.17 25.24 -35.14
CA ALA A 239 6.04 26.14 -35.38
C ALA A 239 4.71 25.36 -35.37
N PRO A 240 3.67 25.85 -34.70
CA PRO A 240 3.60 27.05 -33.88
C PRO A 240 4.33 26.90 -32.54
N PRO A 241 4.93 27.94 -31.99
CA PRO A 241 5.62 27.87 -30.72
C PRO A 241 4.62 27.65 -29.56
N ASP A 242 5.01 26.84 -28.58
CA ASP A 242 4.27 26.62 -27.36
C ASP A 242 4.05 27.96 -26.59
N ALA A 243 2.93 28.06 -25.87
CA ALA A 243 2.58 29.21 -25.04
C ALA A 243 3.69 29.56 -24.02
N LEU A 244 4.36 28.56 -23.45
CA LEU A 244 5.49 28.76 -22.54
C LEU A 244 6.70 29.41 -23.25
N CYS A 245 6.93 29.08 -24.51
CA CYS A 245 8.01 29.72 -25.33
C CYS A 245 7.73 31.22 -25.56
N VAL A 246 6.47 31.57 -25.80
CA VAL A 246 6.06 32.96 -25.93
C VAL A 246 6.28 33.74 -24.62
N GLN A 247 5.90 33.12 -23.49
CA GLN A 247 6.07 33.70 -22.16
C GLN A 247 7.59 33.88 -21.83
N ALA A 248 8.40 32.85 -22.08
CA ALA A 248 9.83 32.91 -21.84
C ALA A 248 10.47 34.05 -22.64
N ARG A 249 10.17 34.18 -23.95
CA ARG A 249 10.68 35.29 -24.78
C ARG A 249 10.29 36.65 -24.20
N ALA A 250 9.05 36.83 -23.78
CA ALA A 250 8.58 38.06 -23.17
C ALA A 250 9.30 38.38 -21.84
N ARG A 251 9.61 37.34 -21.03
CA ARG A 251 10.37 37.50 -19.78
C ARG A 251 11.83 37.93 -20.06
N VAL A 252 12.53 37.25 -20.97
CA VAL A 252 13.90 37.61 -21.37
C VAL A 252 13.97 39.03 -21.92
N ALA A 253 13.02 39.41 -22.78
CA ALA A 253 12.97 40.78 -23.33
C ALA A 253 12.83 41.84 -22.22
N ARG A 254 11.99 41.61 -21.22
CA ARG A 254 11.83 42.52 -20.07
C ARG A 254 13.09 42.62 -19.23
N ILE A 255 13.74 41.49 -18.92
CA ILE A 255 14.97 41.45 -18.13
C ILE A 255 16.07 42.22 -18.85
N ARG A 256 16.23 42.03 -20.16
CA ARG A 256 17.24 42.74 -20.97
C ARG A 256 16.96 44.22 -21.06
N ALA A 257 15.71 44.65 -21.23
CA ALA A 257 15.32 46.06 -21.23
C ALA A 257 15.61 46.75 -19.89
N ALA A 258 15.33 46.07 -18.76
CA ALA A 258 15.64 46.61 -17.44
C ALA A 258 17.15 46.77 -17.21
N ALA A 259 17.97 45.84 -17.69
CA ALA A 259 19.41 45.91 -17.59
C ALA A 259 20.00 47.10 -18.39
N THR A 260 19.46 47.40 -19.57
CA THR A 260 19.92 48.56 -20.38
C THR A 260 19.58 49.89 -19.74
N THR A 261 18.42 50.00 -19.08
CA THR A 261 18.03 51.25 -18.40
C THR A 261 18.87 51.55 -17.15
N THR A 262 19.36 50.52 -16.46
CA THR A 262 20.22 50.69 -15.27
C THR A 262 21.62 51.15 -15.63
N THR A 263 22.12 50.79 -16.83
CA THR A 263 23.47 51.16 -17.29
C THR A 263 23.55 52.60 -17.83
N THR A 264 22.42 53.20 -18.22
CA THR A 264 22.36 54.58 -18.78
C THR A 264 22.07 55.65 -17.75
N ALA A 265 21.91 55.34 -16.47
CA ALA A 265 21.74 56.33 -15.41
C ALA A 265 23.11 56.98 -15.12
N PRO A 266 23.31 58.30 -15.38
CA PRO A 266 24.57 58.96 -15.08
C PRO A 266 24.78 58.99 -13.56
N ALA A 267 25.99 58.62 -13.13
CA ALA A 267 26.44 58.81 -11.76
C ALA A 267 26.31 60.32 -11.40
N ARG A 268 25.39 60.61 -10.47
CA ARG A 268 25.28 61.94 -9.89
C ARG A 268 26.16 62.08 -8.68
#